data_61c60a00ee1ea1121313d9150f0af6a6
#
_entry.id   61c60a00ee1ea1121313d9150f0af6a6
#
_cell.length_a   1.000
_cell.length_b   1.000
_cell.length_c   1.000
_cell.angle_alpha   90.00
_cell.angle_beta   90.00
_cell.angle_gamma   90.00
#
_symmetry.space_group_name_H-M   'P 1'
#
loop_
_entity.id
_entity.type
_entity.pdbx_description
1 polymer ?
#
loop_
_entity_poly.entity_id
_entity_poly.type
_entity_poly.pdbx_seq_one_letter_code
_entity_poly.pdbx_strand_id
1 'polypeptide(L)'
;AAQSQSRQHAMPPVPAQSWPRDPAWRKALRAILDEVAPAASATAAATLEAMAGLDEAALEALADRVLRTELYGEQADKLLFVAAALQAYWTRLAVQLGTAALHPLDVPGVCPCCGALPSLSVIGASPEVPGLRYLHCSLCNTEWNVTRAQCTACDAGESAVAYQHIEGDKGLVQAETC
;
A
#
# COMPACT_ATOMS: atom_id res chain seq x y z
N ALA A 1 10.46 -16.99 13.92
CA ALA A 1 9.42 -16.61 14.90
C ALA A 1 8.20 -15.97 14.21
N ALA A 2 8.37 -14.83 13.48
CA ALA A 2 7.24 -14.12 12.84
C ALA A 2 6.40 -14.98 11.88
N GLN A 3 7.03 -15.78 11.02
CA GLN A 3 6.32 -16.66 10.07
C GLN A 3 5.53 -17.78 10.77
N SER A 4 6.04 -18.32 11.88
CA SER A 4 5.35 -19.35 12.66
C SER A 4 4.11 -18.78 13.34
N GLN A 5 4.21 -17.60 13.93
CA GLN A 5 3.09 -16.89 14.54
C GLN A 5 2.04 -16.47 13.51
N SER A 6 2.50 -15.97 12.35
CA SER A 6 1.65 -15.59 11.23
C SER A 6 0.72 -16.75 10.81
N ARG A 7 1.27 -17.94 10.58
CA ARG A 7 0.49 -19.13 10.21
C ARG A 7 -0.45 -19.61 11.32
N GLN A 8 0.01 -19.54 12.56
CA GLN A 8 -0.79 -20.00 13.71
C GLN A 8 -2.01 -19.13 13.98
N HIS A 9 -1.96 -17.85 13.64
CA HIS A 9 -3.00 -16.87 13.95
C HIS A 9 -3.66 -16.26 12.71
N ALA A 10 -3.43 -16.82 11.51
CA ALA A 10 -3.91 -16.29 10.22
C ALA A 10 -3.64 -14.77 10.06
N MET A 11 -2.47 -14.32 10.50
CA MET A 11 -2.05 -12.92 10.45
C MET A 11 -0.96 -12.67 9.40
N PRO A 12 -0.88 -11.46 8.83
CA PRO A 12 0.21 -11.10 7.93
C PRO A 12 1.58 -11.28 8.62
N PRO A 13 2.61 -11.82 7.93
CA PRO A 13 3.93 -12.04 8.53
C PRO A 13 4.70 -10.75 8.86
N VAL A 14 4.40 -9.62 8.20
CA VAL A 14 5.01 -8.30 8.45
C VAL A 14 3.92 -7.22 8.59
N PRO A 15 3.06 -7.32 9.63
CA PRO A 15 1.84 -6.52 9.75
C PRO A 15 2.16 -5.03 9.85
N ALA A 16 1.58 -4.23 8.96
CA ALA A 16 1.89 -2.79 8.80
C ALA A 16 1.75 -1.99 10.11
N GLN A 17 0.72 -2.27 10.89
CA GLN A 17 0.41 -1.48 12.09
C GLN A 17 1.18 -1.89 13.35
N SER A 18 1.75 -3.09 13.38
CA SER A 18 2.42 -3.62 14.59
C SER A 18 3.87 -4.07 14.35
N TRP A 19 4.34 -4.04 13.10
CA TRP A 19 5.72 -4.38 12.78
C TRP A 19 6.67 -3.34 13.36
N PRO A 20 7.70 -3.76 14.12
CA PRO A 20 8.72 -2.83 14.60
C PRO A 20 9.52 -2.27 13.43
N ARG A 21 9.27 -0.99 13.11
CA ARG A 21 9.96 -0.33 12.00
C ARG A 21 11.44 -0.11 12.32
N ASP A 22 12.30 -0.58 11.43
CA ASP A 22 13.72 -0.21 11.46
C ASP A 22 13.86 1.26 11.02
N PRO A 23 14.64 2.09 11.72
CA PRO A 23 14.93 3.47 11.32
C PRO A 23 15.43 3.65 9.88
N ALA A 24 15.83 2.57 9.20
CA ALA A 24 16.29 2.59 7.81
C ALA A 24 15.25 3.15 6.83
N TRP A 25 13.95 3.12 7.12
CA TRP A 25 12.93 3.74 6.28
C TRP A 25 13.15 5.26 6.13
N ARG A 26 13.69 5.92 7.15
CA ARG A 26 14.03 7.36 7.12
C ARG A 26 15.19 7.67 6.17
N LYS A 27 16.09 6.70 5.92
CA LYS A 27 17.11 6.83 4.87
C LYS A 27 16.49 6.81 3.48
N ALA A 28 15.52 5.93 3.27
CA ALA A 28 14.75 5.93 2.01
C ALA A 28 13.99 7.25 1.81
N LEU A 29 13.37 7.78 2.87
CA LEU A 29 12.73 9.09 2.82
C LEU A 29 13.70 10.19 2.39
N ARG A 30 14.87 10.30 3.02
CA ARG A 30 15.87 11.29 2.65
C ARG A 30 16.28 11.16 1.19
N ALA A 31 16.57 9.95 0.72
CA ALA A 31 16.93 9.72 -0.67
C ALA A 31 15.82 10.15 -1.66
N ILE A 32 14.55 9.92 -1.30
CA ILE A 32 13.41 10.37 -2.12
C ILE A 32 13.34 11.90 -2.14
N LEU A 33 13.49 12.57 -0.99
CA LEU A 33 13.47 14.02 -0.91
C LEU A 33 14.60 14.65 -1.75
N ASP A 34 15.81 14.12 -1.65
CA ASP A 34 16.99 14.57 -2.40
C ASP A 34 16.79 14.40 -3.92
N GLU A 35 16.20 13.30 -4.36
CA GLU A 35 15.93 13.01 -5.78
C GLU A 35 14.84 13.91 -6.36
N VAL A 36 13.80 14.22 -5.58
CA VAL A 36 12.66 15.04 -6.04
C VAL A 36 12.98 16.53 -6.01
N ALA A 37 13.84 16.98 -5.09
CA ALA A 37 14.13 18.41 -4.88
C ALA A 37 14.49 19.20 -6.15
N PRO A 38 15.34 18.71 -7.08
CA PRO A 38 15.73 19.46 -8.27
C PRO A 38 14.59 19.76 -9.24
N ALA A 39 13.54 18.92 -9.24
CA ALA A 39 12.38 19.04 -10.13
C ALA A 39 11.12 19.55 -9.42
N ALA A 40 11.23 19.92 -8.14
CA ALA A 40 10.08 20.30 -7.32
C ALA A 40 9.49 21.65 -7.77
N SER A 41 8.15 21.74 -7.81
CA SER A 41 7.47 23.03 -7.91
C SER A 41 7.70 23.86 -6.65
N ALA A 42 7.43 25.17 -6.69
CA ALA A 42 7.59 26.05 -5.52
C ALA A 42 6.80 25.53 -4.30
N THR A 43 5.59 25.01 -4.48
CA THR A 43 4.78 24.43 -3.42
C THR A 43 5.42 23.15 -2.85
N ALA A 44 5.90 22.26 -3.72
CA ALA A 44 6.57 21.04 -3.28
C ALA A 44 7.89 21.36 -2.57
N ALA A 45 8.67 22.32 -3.04
CA ALA A 45 9.92 22.74 -2.43
C ALA A 45 9.72 23.22 -0.97
N ALA A 46 8.66 23.99 -0.70
CA ALA A 46 8.31 24.41 0.64
C ALA A 46 7.99 23.20 1.57
N THR A 47 7.29 22.19 1.04
CA THR A 47 7.02 20.95 1.81
C THR A 47 8.33 20.19 2.08
N LEU A 48 9.22 20.07 1.09
CA LEU A 48 10.52 19.39 1.24
C LEU A 48 11.38 20.08 2.32
N GLU A 49 11.44 21.41 2.30
CA GLU A 49 12.16 22.21 3.31
C GLU A 49 11.58 22.00 4.71
N ALA A 50 10.25 22.06 4.85
CA ALA A 50 9.56 21.78 6.09
C ALA A 50 9.84 20.36 6.63
N MET A 51 9.93 19.37 5.73
CA MET A 51 10.26 17.98 6.12
C MET A 51 11.70 17.82 6.57
N ALA A 52 12.64 18.54 5.98
CA ALA A 52 14.05 18.50 6.37
C ALA A 52 14.28 18.97 7.83
N GLY A 53 13.39 19.82 8.35
CA GLY A 53 13.42 20.31 9.74
C GLY A 53 12.73 19.41 10.76
N LEU A 54 12.09 18.31 10.35
CA LEU A 54 11.39 17.41 11.26
C LEU A 54 12.37 16.51 12.04
N ASP A 55 12.11 16.37 13.31
CA ASP A 55 12.80 15.40 14.15
C ASP A 55 12.29 13.98 13.94
N GLU A 56 12.95 13.01 14.54
CA GLU A 56 12.60 11.60 14.40
C GLU A 56 11.20 11.29 14.94
N ALA A 57 10.78 11.92 16.03
CA ALA A 57 9.48 11.67 16.64
C ALA A 57 8.34 12.17 15.73
N ALA A 58 8.52 13.34 15.12
CA ALA A 58 7.57 13.89 14.17
C ALA A 58 7.46 13.02 12.91
N LEU A 59 8.60 12.50 12.38
CA LEU A 59 8.59 11.58 11.26
C LEU A 59 7.89 10.25 11.59
N GLU A 60 8.10 9.68 12.78
CA GLU A 60 7.40 8.46 13.21
C GLU A 60 5.90 8.70 13.38
N ALA A 61 5.48 9.88 13.88
CA ALA A 61 4.07 10.24 13.97
C ALA A 61 3.40 10.33 12.58
N LEU A 62 4.09 10.89 11.57
CA LEU A 62 3.60 10.89 10.19
C LEU A 62 3.54 9.46 9.62
N ALA A 63 4.52 8.62 9.90
CA ALA A 63 4.53 7.23 9.48
C ALA A 63 3.35 6.45 10.08
N ASP A 64 3.03 6.67 11.35
CA ASP A 64 1.87 6.05 12.00
C ASP A 64 0.54 6.48 11.36
N ARG A 65 0.42 7.75 10.96
CA ARG A 65 -0.76 8.24 10.23
C ARG A 65 -0.90 7.54 8.88
N VAL A 66 0.18 7.43 8.10
CA VAL A 66 0.17 6.71 6.81
C VAL A 66 -0.28 5.27 6.99
N LEU A 67 0.29 4.55 7.97
CA LEU A 67 -0.02 3.14 8.21
C LEU A 67 -1.45 2.91 8.74
N ARG A 68 -2.07 3.94 9.32
CA ARG A 68 -3.49 3.94 9.69
C ARG A 68 -4.41 4.49 8.60
N THR A 69 -3.87 4.83 7.42
CA THR A 69 -4.64 5.44 6.32
C THR A 69 -5.27 6.80 6.65
N GLU A 70 -4.68 7.54 7.57
CA GLU A 70 -5.09 8.89 7.97
C GLU A 70 -4.41 9.93 7.06
N LEU A 71 -4.74 9.92 5.76
CA LEU A 71 -4.05 10.69 4.71
C LEU A 71 -4.62 12.10 4.49
N TYR A 72 -5.31 12.67 5.46
CA TYR A 72 -6.01 13.96 5.38
C TYR A 72 -5.65 14.89 6.56
N GLY A 73 -6.10 16.15 6.47
CA GLY A 73 -5.90 17.14 7.52
C GLY A 73 -4.54 17.82 7.50
N GLU A 74 -4.10 18.31 8.65
CA GLU A 74 -2.81 18.99 8.80
C GLU A 74 -1.64 18.12 8.33
N GLN A 75 -0.67 18.73 7.63
CA GLN A 75 0.52 18.06 7.10
C GLN A 75 0.24 16.94 6.09
N ALA A 76 -0.95 16.92 5.46
CA ALA A 76 -1.27 15.92 4.44
C ALA A 76 -0.31 15.95 3.23
N ASP A 77 0.24 17.10 2.92
CA ASP A 77 1.28 17.32 1.90
C ASP A 77 2.55 16.50 2.15
N LYS A 78 2.93 16.30 3.42
CA LYS A 78 4.10 15.51 3.81
C LYS A 78 3.87 14.01 3.73
N LEU A 79 2.62 13.56 3.90
CA LEU A 79 2.28 12.14 3.97
C LEU A 79 2.58 11.39 2.69
N LEU A 80 2.55 12.05 1.51
CA LEU A 80 2.91 11.44 0.24
C LEU A 80 4.36 10.95 0.21
N PHE A 81 5.29 11.76 0.68
CA PHE A 81 6.71 11.42 0.75
C PHE A 81 6.99 10.31 1.76
N VAL A 82 6.34 10.41 2.93
CA VAL A 82 6.42 9.38 3.96
C VAL A 82 5.83 8.05 3.45
N ALA A 83 4.69 8.09 2.75
CA ALA A 83 4.08 6.90 2.16
C ALA A 83 5.00 6.24 1.13
N ALA A 84 5.64 7.01 0.25
CA ALA A 84 6.59 6.49 -0.73
C ALA A 84 7.80 5.81 -0.05
N ALA A 85 8.34 6.41 1.01
CA ALA A 85 9.44 5.83 1.77
C ALA A 85 9.06 4.54 2.50
N LEU A 86 7.87 4.50 3.10
CA LEU A 86 7.32 3.31 3.74
C LEU A 86 7.03 2.21 2.71
N GLN A 87 6.51 2.58 1.53
CA GLN A 87 6.30 1.63 0.44
C GLN A 87 7.62 0.97 0.01
N ALA A 88 8.68 1.75 -0.18
CA ALA A 88 10.02 1.21 -0.49
C ALA A 88 10.51 0.25 0.62
N TYR A 89 10.33 0.62 1.88
CA TYR A 89 10.73 -0.20 3.02
C TYR A 89 9.95 -1.53 3.10
N TRP A 90 8.60 -1.49 3.00
CA TRP A 90 7.76 -2.69 3.04
C TRP A 90 7.91 -3.58 1.80
N THR A 91 8.12 -2.98 0.63
CA THR A 91 8.43 -3.75 -0.60
C THR A 91 9.71 -4.56 -0.41
N ARG A 92 10.74 -3.96 0.17
CA ARG A 92 11.99 -4.68 0.48
C ARG A 92 11.75 -5.84 1.46
N LEU A 93 10.95 -5.64 2.51
CA LEU A 93 10.59 -6.70 3.45
C LEU A 93 9.83 -7.84 2.75
N ALA A 94 8.86 -7.52 1.90
CA ALA A 94 8.10 -8.50 1.14
C ALA A 94 8.98 -9.34 0.20
N VAL A 95 9.91 -8.69 -0.51
CA VAL A 95 10.88 -9.38 -1.38
C VAL A 95 11.78 -10.32 -0.57
N GLN A 96 12.28 -9.88 0.58
CA GLN A 96 13.12 -10.72 1.44
C GLN A 96 12.35 -11.90 2.06
N LEU A 97 11.06 -11.71 2.34
CA LEU A 97 10.19 -12.74 2.88
C LEU A 97 9.93 -13.86 1.85
N GLY A 98 9.68 -13.47 0.60
CA GLY A 98 9.34 -14.35 -0.50
C GLY A 98 7.90 -14.87 -0.44
N THR A 99 7.38 -15.29 -1.60
CA THR A 99 5.99 -15.76 -1.75
C THR A 99 5.68 -17.04 -0.99
N ALA A 100 6.66 -17.92 -0.81
CA ALA A 100 6.49 -19.19 -0.07
C ALA A 100 6.13 -19.00 1.42
N ALA A 101 6.38 -17.82 1.97
CA ALA A 101 6.03 -17.47 3.34
C ALA A 101 4.59 -16.95 3.49
N LEU A 102 3.94 -16.61 2.39
CA LEU A 102 2.58 -16.07 2.37
C LEU A 102 1.54 -17.21 2.44
N HIS A 103 0.40 -16.90 3.02
CA HIS A 103 -0.77 -17.76 3.05
C HIS A 103 -2.03 -16.89 2.90
N PRO A 104 -3.12 -17.43 2.36
CA PRO A 104 -4.39 -16.72 2.34
C PRO A 104 -4.81 -16.30 3.76
N LEU A 105 -5.39 -15.13 3.88
CA LEU A 105 -6.01 -14.65 5.11
C LEU A 105 -7.51 -14.90 5.05
N ASP A 106 -8.16 -14.95 6.22
CA ASP A 106 -9.62 -15.09 6.32
C ASP A 106 -10.37 -13.87 5.77
N VAL A 107 -9.67 -12.73 5.62
CA VAL A 107 -10.19 -11.50 5.03
C VAL A 107 -9.53 -11.28 3.66
N PRO A 108 -10.21 -11.55 2.55
CA PRO A 108 -9.61 -11.51 1.20
C PRO A 108 -9.23 -10.10 0.72
N GLY A 109 -9.86 -9.06 1.28
CA GLY A 109 -9.63 -7.66 0.91
C GLY A 109 -8.37 -7.02 1.50
N VAL A 110 -7.55 -7.76 2.27
CA VAL A 110 -6.32 -7.24 2.86
C VAL A 110 -5.09 -7.99 2.36
N CYS A 111 -3.96 -7.32 2.32
CA CYS A 111 -2.72 -7.89 1.81
C CYS A 111 -2.23 -9.06 2.68
N PRO A 112 -1.99 -10.26 2.11
CA PRO A 112 -1.51 -11.42 2.85
C PRO A 112 -0.10 -11.25 3.40
N CYS A 113 0.67 -10.27 2.93
CA CYS A 113 2.02 -9.98 3.39
C CYS A 113 2.03 -9.01 4.58
N CYS A 114 1.32 -7.87 4.47
CA CYS A 114 1.42 -6.79 5.46
C CYS A 114 0.08 -6.33 6.05
N GLY A 115 -1.06 -6.83 5.57
CA GLY A 115 -2.38 -6.46 6.06
C GLY A 115 -2.89 -5.09 5.60
N ALA A 116 -2.15 -4.36 4.77
CA ALA A 116 -2.61 -3.10 4.22
C ALA A 116 -3.69 -3.31 3.15
N LEU A 117 -4.48 -2.26 2.89
CA LEU A 117 -5.51 -2.28 1.86
C LEU A 117 -4.90 -2.23 0.45
N PRO A 118 -5.59 -2.76 -0.56
CA PRO A 118 -5.16 -2.62 -1.94
C PRO A 118 -5.36 -1.18 -2.45
N SER A 119 -4.48 -0.74 -3.34
CA SER A 119 -4.63 0.53 -4.06
C SER A 119 -5.37 0.37 -5.39
N LEU A 120 -5.26 -0.79 -6.00
CA LEU A 120 -5.90 -1.10 -7.29
C LEU A 120 -6.11 -2.60 -7.44
N SER A 121 -6.96 -2.95 -8.41
CA SER A 121 -7.08 -4.32 -8.88
C SER A 121 -6.84 -4.39 -10.40
N VAL A 122 -6.21 -5.47 -10.85
CA VAL A 122 -5.94 -5.74 -12.26
C VAL A 122 -6.65 -7.02 -12.67
N ILE A 123 -7.40 -6.96 -13.77
CA ILE A 123 -7.96 -8.15 -14.40
C ILE A 123 -7.01 -8.53 -15.52
N GLY A 124 -6.34 -9.66 -15.35
CA GLY A 124 -5.32 -10.13 -16.28
C GLY A 124 -5.91 -10.60 -17.61
N ALA A 125 -5.21 -10.28 -18.69
CA ALA A 125 -5.49 -10.77 -20.03
C ALA A 125 -4.54 -11.91 -20.44
N SER A 126 -4.09 -12.74 -19.48
CA SER A 126 -3.23 -13.89 -19.79
C SER A 126 -3.95 -14.86 -20.74
N PRO A 127 -3.31 -15.31 -21.83
CA PRO A 127 -3.89 -16.30 -22.73
C PRO A 127 -4.20 -17.64 -22.04
N GLU A 128 -3.41 -18.00 -21.01
CA GLU A 128 -3.54 -19.29 -20.32
C GLU A 128 -4.70 -19.30 -19.33
N VAL A 129 -4.90 -18.21 -18.60
CA VAL A 129 -6.00 -18.07 -17.62
C VAL A 129 -6.55 -16.64 -17.69
N PRO A 130 -7.43 -16.36 -18.67
CA PRO A 130 -7.99 -15.03 -18.83
C PRO A 130 -8.96 -14.68 -17.70
N GLY A 131 -8.98 -13.42 -17.30
CA GLY A 131 -9.96 -12.88 -16.37
C GLY A 131 -9.67 -13.12 -14.89
N LEU A 132 -8.48 -13.59 -14.52
CA LEU A 132 -8.06 -13.58 -13.12
C LEU A 132 -7.93 -12.14 -12.62
N ARG A 133 -8.44 -11.91 -11.44
CA ARG A 133 -8.35 -10.63 -10.74
C ARG A 133 -7.26 -10.69 -9.66
N TYR A 134 -6.34 -9.74 -9.72
CA TYR A 134 -5.31 -9.55 -8.72
C TYR A 134 -5.47 -8.19 -8.05
N LEU A 135 -5.32 -8.15 -6.75
CA LEU A 135 -5.21 -6.92 -5.98
C LEU A 135 -3.72 -6.57 -5.79
N HIS A 136 -3.42 -5.27 -5.80
CA HIS A 136 -2.09 -4.73 -5.55
C HIS A 136 -2.07 -3.99 -4.21
N CYS A 137 -1.17 -4.39 -3.35
CA CYS A 137 -1.02 -3.76 -2.04
C CYS A 137 -0.54 -2.30 -2.17
N SER A 138 -1.20 -1.39 -1.46
CA SER A 138 -0.80 0.02 -1.41
C SER A 138 0.54 0.27 -0.72
N LEU A 139 1.03 -0.70 0.10
CA LEU A 139 2.21 -0.53 0.92
C LEU A 139 3.41 -1.39 0.48
N CYS A 140 3.22 -2.70 0.33
CA CYS A 140 4.35 -3.62 0.06
C CYS A 140 4.41 -4.13 -1.39
N ASN A 141 3.51 -3.66 -2.25
CA ASN A 141 3.39 -4.05 -3.67
C ASN A 141 3.17 -5.57 -3.90
N THR A 142 2.79 -6.33 -2.87
CA THR A 142 2.40 -7.72 -3.04
C THR A 142 1.12 -7.79 -3.86
N GLU A 143 1.10 -8.71 -4.82
CA GLU A 143 -0.11 -9.04 -5.59
C GLU A 143 -0.73 -10.33 -5.04
N TRP A 144 -2.07 -10.39 -4.98
CA TRP A 144 -2.79 -11.61 -4.60
C TRP A 144 -4.09 -11.75 -5.37
N ASN A 145 -4.44 -12.99 -5.67
CA ASN A 145 -5.65 -13.32 -6.41
C ASN A 145 -6.88 -13.23 -5.52
N VAL A 146 -7.97 -12.71 -6.07
CA VAL A 146 -9.30 -12.66 -5.42
C VAL A 146 -10.39 -13.04 -6.41
N THR A 147 -11.58 -13.36 -5.91
CA THR A 147 -12.76 -13.59 -6.72
C THR A 147 -13.08 -12.35 -7.57
N ARG A 148 -13.32 -12.56 -8.87
CA ARG A 148 -13.46 -11.47 -9.85
C ARG A 148 -14.63 -10.52 -9.54
N ALA A 149 -15.78 -11.07 -9.22
CA ALA A 149 -17.01 -10.32 -9.05
C ALA A 149 -17.45 -10.31 -7.56
N GLN A 150 -16.57 -9.82 -6.70
CA GLN A 150 -16.80 -9.75 -5.26
C GLN A 150 -16.19 -8.47 -4.71
N CYS A 151 -16.93 -7.74 -3.88
CA CYS A 151 -16.43 -6.52 -3.26
C CYS A 151 -15.32 -6.86 -2.27
N THR A 152 -14.17 -6.22 -2.40
CA THR A 152 -13.02 -6.45 -1.53
C THR A 152 -13.14 -5.77 -0.16
N ALA A 153 -14.12 -4.88 0.02
CA ALA A 153 -14.35 -4.17 1.27
C ALA A 153 -15.39 -4.84 2.16
N CYS A 154 -16.49 -5.37 1.57
CA CYS A 154 -17.62 -5.92 2.34
C CYS A 154 -17.99 -7.35 1.96
N ASP A 155 -17.23 -8.00 1.08
CA ASP A 155 -17.43 -9.37 0.63
C ASP A 155 -18.76 -9.64 -0.11
N ALA A 156 -19.49 -8.58 -0.47
CA ALA A 156 -20.73 -8.71 -1.23
C ALA A 156 -20.46 -9.26 -2.63
N GLY A 157 -21.37 -10.12 -3.11
CA GLY A 157 -21.24 -10.78 -4.40
C GLY A 157 -21.52 -9.88 -5.60
N GLU A 158 -21.49 -10.47 -6.78
CA GLU A 158 -21.56 -9.80 -8.10
C GLU A 158 -22.68 -8.77 -8.22
N SER A 159 -23.86 -9.05 -7.66
CA SER A 159 -25.03 -8.16 -7.76
C SER A 159 -24.86 -6.82 -7.02
N ALA A 160 -23.89 -6.71 -6.13
CA ALA A 160 -23.63 -5.51 -5.36
C ALA A 160 -22.45 -4.69 -5.91
N VAL A 161 -21.68 -5.22 -6.85
CA VAL A 161 -20.51 -4.56 -7.41
C VAL A 161 -20.88 -3.84 -8.70
N ALA A 162 -20.53 -2.55 -8.79
CA ALA A 162 -20.67 -1.75 -9.99
C ALA A 162 -19.32 -1.13 -10.39
N TYR A 163 -19.12 -0.98 -11.71
CA TYR A 163 -17.90 -0.36 -12.26
C TYR A 163 -18.29 0.95 -12.93
N GLN A 164 -17.60 2.03 -12.57
CA GLN A 164 -17.81 3.35 -13.13
C GLN A 164 -16.57 3.81 -13.90
N HIS A 165 -16.79 4.35 -15.08
CA HIS A 165 -15.71 4.93 -15.87
C HIS A 165 -15.23 6.24 -15.23
N ILE A 166 -13.92 6.44 -15.25
CA ILE A 166 -13.30 7.69 -14.83
C ILE A 166 -13.35 8.67 -16.02
N GLU A 167 -13.85 9.88 -15.79
CA GLU A 167 -13.95 10.91 -16.83
C GLU A 167 -12.58 11.21 -17.43
N GLY A 168 -12.50 11.25 -18.76
CA GLY A 168 -11.25 11.45 -19.50
C GLY A 168 -10.41 10.20 -19.74
N ASP A 169 -10.73 9.06 -19.14
CA ASP A 169 -10.09 7.78 -19.43
C ASP A 169 -10.70 7.08 -20.65
N LYS A 170 -9.89 6.27 -21.33
CA LYS A 170 -10.33 5.49 -22.52
C LYS A 170 -11.01 4.16 -22.16
N GLY A 171 -11.46 4.01 -20.92
CA GLY A 171 -12.14 2.81 -20.44
C GLY A 171 -11.21 1.71 -19.93
N LEU A 172 -9.92 1.99 -19.78
CA LEU A 172 -8.94 1.06 -19.23
C LEU A 172 -8.93 1.05 -17.69
N VAL A 173 -9.30 2.20 -17.08
CA VAL A 173 -9.36 2.36 -15.64
C VAL A 173 -10.80 2.62 -15.22
N GLN A 174 -11.26 1.91 -14.19
CA GLN A 174 -12.62 2.02 -13.67
C GLN A 174 -12.58 2.13 -12.14
N ALA A 175 -13.52 2.85 -11.57
CA ALA A 175 -13.77 2.82 -10.14
C ALA A 175 -14.76 1.69 -9.81
N GLU A 176 -14.38 0.81 -8.88
CA GLU A 176 -15.26 -0.20 -8.34
C GLU A 176 -16.01 0.36 -7.14
N THR A 177 -17.31 0.19 -7.13
CA THR A 177 -18.21 0.63 -6.05
C THR A 177 -19.16 -0.50 -5.68
N CYS A 178 -19.64 -0.47 -4.44
CA CYS A 178 -20.68 -1.39 -3.97
C CYS A 178 -21.79 -0.65 -3.20
#